data_e7df50341eccb2a277d20b71b9b33e75
#
_entry.id   e7df50341eccb2a277d20b71b9b33e75
#
_cell.length_a   1.000
_cell.length_b   1.000
_cell.length_c   1.000
_cell.angle_alpha   90.00
_cell.angle_beta   90.00
_cell.angle_gamma   90.00
#
_symmetry.space_group_name_H-M   'P 1'
#
loop_
_entity.id
_entity.type
_entity.pdbx_description
1 polymer ?
#
loop_
_entity_poly.entity_id
_entity_poly.type
_entity_poly.pdbx_seq_one_letter_code
_entity_poly.pdbx_strand_id
1 'polypeptide(L)' 'MENRQNNNLGKKIKELRLKHHLSQDELARKADVPYTTLTKIETGVIKKPSVYVVAKIAKALGISLDRLIKI' A
#
# COMPACT_ATOMS: atom_id res chain seq x y z
N MET A 1 -13.09 -7.23 17.62
CA MET A 1 -12.85 -7.21 17.21
C MET A 1 -11.99 -6.84 16.59
N GLU A 2 -11.82 -6.68 16.29
CA GLU A 2 -11.25 -6.48 15.93
C GLU A 2 -10.28 -6.51 15.14
N ASN A 3 -9.97 -6.92 14.80
CA ASN A 3 -9.18 -7.33 13.94
C ASN A 3 -9.21 -6.78 12.65
N ARG A 4 -10.01 -6.00 12.36
CA ARG A 4 -10.18 -5.42 11.11
C ARG A 4 -9.07 -4.49 10.77
N GLN A 5 -8.28 -4.07 11.70
CA GLN A 5 -7.19 -3.25 11.36
C GLN A 5 -6.19 -3.94 10.53
N ASN A 6 -6.17 -5.23 10.56
CA ASN A 6 -5.16 -5.97 9.87
C ASN A 6 -5.19 -5.77 8.39
N ASN A 7 -6.35 -5.45 7.83
CA ASN A 7 -6.45 -5.35 6.41
C ASN A 7 -6.48 -3.95 5.92
N ASN A 8 -6.44 -3.01 6.82
CA ASN A 8 -6.63 -1.64 6.42
C ASN A 8 -5.55 -1.11 5.54
N LEU A 9 -4.31 -1.54 5.75
CA LEU A 9 -3.21 -1.02 4.96
C LEU A 9 -3.36 -1.41 3.49
N GLY A 10 -3.59 -2.68 3.22
CA GLY A 10 -3.74 -3.11 1.85
C GLY A 10 -4.93 -2.48 1.15
N LYS A 11 -6.05 -2.42 1.86
CA LYS A 11 -7.24 -1.81 1.29
C LYS A 11 -7.03 -0.33 1.04
N LYS A 12 -6.39 0.36 1.96
CA LYS A 12 -6.15 1.78 1.80
C LYS A 12 -5.23 2.06 0.62
N ILE A 13 -4.19 1.24 0.47
CA ILE A 13 -3.30 1.39 -0.67
C ILE A 13 -4.08 1.20 -1.96
N LYS A 14 -4.90 0.18 -2.02
CA LYS A 14 -5.68 -0.07 -3.21
C LYS A 14 -6.62 1.08 -3.52
N GLU A 15 -7.30 1.59 -2.51
CA GLU A 15 -8.24 2.69 -2.71
C GLU A 15 -7.52 3.93 -3.22
N LEU A 16 -6.37 4.25 -2.64
CA LEU A 16 -5.63 5.41 -3.08
C LEU A 16 -5.07 5.22 -4.47
N ARG A 17 -4.62 4.01 -4.77
CA ARG A 17 -4.13 3.69 -6.10
C ARG A 17 -5.22 3.93 -7.14
N LEU A 18 -6.42 3.45 -6.86
CA LEU A 18 -7.52 3.60 -7.79
C LEU A 18 -7.93 5.06 -7.94
N LYS A 19 -7.85 5.82 -6.86
CA LYS A 19 -8.12 7.25 -6.94
C LYS A 19 -7.15 7.96 -7.88
N HIS A 20 -5.93 7.47 -7.92
CA HIS A 20 -4.92 8.04 -8.81
C HIS A 20 -4.94 7.43 -10.20
N HIS A 21 -5.92 6.55 -10.46
CA HIS A 21 -6.07 5.90 -11.76
C HIS A 21 -4.84 5.09 -12.15
N LEU A 22 -4.22 4.43 -11.16
CA LEU A 22 -3.03 3.64 -11.40
C LEU A 22 -3.36 2.16 -11.35
N SER A 23 -2.75 1.40 -12.25
CA SER A 23 -2.79 -0.05 -12.13
C SER A 23 -1.79 -0.48 -11.06
N GLN A 24 -1.87 -1.75 -10.65
CA GLN A 24 -0.90 -2.27 -9.70
C GLN A 24 0.51 -2.17 -10.25
N ASP A 25 0.68 -2.50 -11.51
CA ASP A 25 2.00 -2.43 -12.12
C ASP A 25 2.53 -1.00 -12.14
N GLU A 26 1.64 -0.06 -12.46
CA GLU A 26 2.05 1.33 -12.50
C GLU A 26 2.47 1.84 -11.13
N LEU A 27 1.70 1.49 -10.10
CA LEU A 27 2.06 1.93 -8.75
C LEU A 27 3.36 1.26 -8.30
N ALA A 28 3.53 -0.03 -8.59
CA ALA A 28 4.73 -0.73 -8.19
C ALA A 28 5.96 -0.06 -8.81
N ARG A 29 5.88 0.28 -10.08
CA ARG A 29 6.99 0.93 -10.75
C ARG A 29 7.23 2.32 -10.20
N LYS A 30 6.17 3.06 -9.98
CA LYS A 30 6.29 4.42 -9.46
C LYS A 30 6.91 4.41 -8.06
N ALA A 31 6.54 3.43 -7.26
CA ALA A 31 7.04 3.31 -5.90
C ALA A 31 8.38 2.60 -5.82
N ASP A 32 8.81 2.01 -6.93
CA ASP A 32 10.05 1.25 -6.97
C ASP A 32 10.00 0.07 -6.01
N VAL A 33 8.91 -0.66 -6.05
CA VAL A 33 8.76 -1.91 -5.30
C VAL A 33 8.37 -3.00 -6.28
N PRO A 34 8.70 -4.26 -5.96
CA PRO A 34 8.32 -5.35 -6.86
C PRO A 34 6.81 -5.46 -6.99
N TYR A 35 6.36 -5.76 -8.18
CA TYR A 35 4.93 -5.92 -8.44
C TYR A 35 4.32 -6.98 -7.53
N THR A 36 5.01 -8.12 -7.37
CA THR A 36 4.49 -9.19 -6.55
C THR A 36 4.37 -8.77 -5.09
N THR A 37 5.31 -7.94 -4.62
CA THR A 37 5.22 -7.45 -3.26
C THR A 37 3.99 -6.57 -3.08
N LEU A 38 3.76 -5.67 -4.02
CA LEU A 38 2.60 -4.78 -3.92
C LEU A 38 1.31 -5.57 -3.94
N THR A 39 1.19 -6.54 -4.84
CA THR A 39 -0.05 -7.32 -4.92
C THR A 39 -0.28 -8.10 -3.63
N LYS A 40 0.77 -8.62 -3.04
CA LYS A 40 0.61 -9.38 -1.79
C LYS A 40 0.22 -8.47 -0.63
N ILE A 41 0.66 -7.22 -0.65
CA ILE A 41 0.23 -6.27 0.38
C ILE A 41 -1.25 -5.93 0.17
N GLU A 42 -1.64 -5.65 -1.05
CA GLU A 42 -3.04 -5.26 -1.32
C GLU A 42 -4.02 -6.39 -1.02
N THR A 43 -3.61 -7.63 -1.23
CA THR A 43 -4.49 -8.76 -0.97
C THR A 43 -4.45 -9.25 0.46
N GLY A 44 -3.52 -8.72 1.25
CA GLY A 44 -3.43 -9.11 2.66
C GLY A 44 -2.53 -10.31 2.91
N VAL A 45 -1.88 -10.83 1.88
CA VAL A 45 -0.93 -11.92 2.07
C VAL A 45 0.25 -11.45 2.91
N ILE A 46 0.75 -10.25 2.60
CA ILE A 46 1.75 -9.62 3.45
C ILE A 46 1.01 -8.64 4.33
N LYS A 47 0.92 -8.95 5.62
CA LYS A 47 0.17 -8.12 6.54
C LYS A 47 1.01 -7.03 7.17
N LYS A 48 2.30 -7.27 7.28
CA LYS A 48 3.20 -6.31 7.94
C LYS A 48 4.41 -6.06 7.07
N PRO A 49 4.23 -5.31 5.99
CA PRO A 49 5.37 -4.99 5.12
C PRO A 49 6.36 -4.10 5.85
N SER A 50 7.60 -4.07 5.38
CA SER A 50 8.60 -3.23 6.01
C SER A 50 8.22 -1.76 5.87
N VAL A 51 8.71 -0.96 6.81
CA VAL A 51 8.43 0.47 6.76
C VAL A 51 9.04 1.10 5.50
N TYR A 52 10.13 0.55 5.01
CA TYR A 52 10.76 1.09 3.82
C TYR A 52 9.86 0.91 2.60
N VAL A 53 9.26 -0.26 2.49
CA VAL A 53 8.35 -0.51 1.37
C VAL A 53 7.13 0.38 1.48
N VAL A 54 6.56 0.49 2.68
CA VAL A 54 5.37 1.31 2.87
C VAL A 54 5.67 2.78 2.60
N ALA A 55 6.85 3.24 3.00
CA ALA A 55 7.24 4.63 2.76
C ALA A 55 7.35 4.92 1.26
N LYS A 56 7.88 3.98 0.50
CA LYS A 56 7.97 4.16 -0.95
C LYS A 56 6.59 4.26 -1.58
N ILE A 57 5.69 3.42 -1.12
CA ILE A 57 4.33 3.44 -1.64
C ILE A 57 3.63 4.74 -1.27
N ALA A 58 3.79 5.19 -0.04
CA ALA A 58 3.19 6.44 0.40
C ALA A 58 3.69 7.60 -0.45
N LYS A 59 4.99 7.64 -0.69
CA LYS A 59 5.57 8.70 -1.50
C LYS A 59 4.99 8.68 -2.91
N ALA A 60 4.86 7.50 -3.49
CA ALA A 60 4.32 7.38 -4.84
C ALA A 60 2.87 7.83 -4.89
N LEU A 61 2.13 7.65 -3.79
CA LEU A 61 0.74 8.07 -3.72
C LEU A 61 0.57 9.52 -3.27
N GLY A 62 1.68 10.18 -2.93
CA GLY A 62 1.62 11.58 -2.56
C GLY A 62 1.08 11.85 -1.18
N ILE A 63 1.18 10.90 -0.27
CA ILE A 63 0.74 11.11 1.10
C ILE A 63 1.87 10.75 2.05
N SER A 64 1.73 11.18 3.29
CA SER A 64 2.75 10.88 4.28
C SER A 64 2.62 9.43 4.74
N LEU A 65 3.72 8.88 5.21
CA LEU A 65 3.70 7.54 5.77
C LEU A 65 2.73 7.45 6.92
N ASP A 66 2.72 8.48 7.76
CA ASP A 66 1.79 8.51 8.89
C ASP A 66 0.36 8.37 8.46
N ARG A 67 -0.02 9.07 7.43
CA ARG A 67 -1.41 9.02 6.98
C ARG A 67 -1.75 7.65 6.41
N LEU A 68 -0.78 7.04 5.75
CA LEU A 68 -1.05 5.75 5.14
C LEU A 68 -1.23 4.67 6.19
N ILE A 69 -0.40 4.69 7.23
CA ILE A 69 -0.44 3.63 8.23
C ILE A 69 -1.29 3.98 9.45
N LYS A 70 -1.82 5.17 9.49
CA LYS A 70 -2.60 5.59 10.64
C LYS A 70 -3.87 4.80 10.76
N ILE A 71 -4.19 4.45 11.97
CA ILE A 71 -5.36 3.64 12.20
C ILE A 71 -6.43 4.32 12.94
#